data_7714e7e40b74aa3fb55b8f6d25bf6852
#
_entry.id   7714e7e40b74aa3fb55b8f6d25bf6852
#
_cell.length_a   1.000
_cell.length_b   1.000
_cell.length_c   1.000
_cell.angle_alpha   90.00
_cell.angle_beta   90.00
_cell.angle_gamma   90.00
#
_symmetry.space_group_name_H-M   'P 1'
#
loop_
_entity.id
_entity.type
_entity.pdbx_description
1 polymer ?
#
loop_
_entity_poly.entity_id
_entity_poly.type
_entity_poly.pdbx_seq_one_letter_code
_entity_poly.pdbx_strand_id
1 'polypeptide(L)'
;VIDLSEGERRGNPGDDEFARFESFTGASPDSLDRAQIRALLAESGLWTALRQRPFGRVPSPQADADALFITAIDTHPHAPLPEVALEGKLDDFRLGVRLVAKLIDGPTYLCVGEFSELGDDAPHGVRVERFAGPHPAGTVGVHIHTLRPVNRARKVWHLGYQDVAAIGHLFRTGRLDVSRVLSIAGAPVADPRLEKSRLGACVSEIVAADIARAKADPAGKEIRTISGSVLSGKRTHGEIFDFLGRYERQVSLLEEDREQNFLGWLSPGPNLFSVTRIYLSKLFTPERFKFTTSTNGSQRAMVPIGLYEKVVPMDLMPTFLLRSLIVGDLETAEKLGVLELEEEDLALCTFVDPGKTNFAPILRRNLETMEKEG
;
A
#
# COMPACT_ATOMS: atom_id res chain seq x y z
N VAL A 1 14.43 1.80 17.28
CA VAL A 1 14.72 3.13 16.72
C VAL A 1 16.23 3.20 16.51
N ILE A 2 16.67 3.54 15.32
CA ILE A 2 18.09 3.73 14.99
C ILE A 2 18.29 5.24 14.85
N ASP A 3 19.20 5.80 15.66
CA ASP A 3 19.57 7.19 15.53
C ASP A 3 20.39 7.39 14.26
N LEU A 4 20.14 8.55 13.60
CA LEU A 4 20.90 8.96 12.44
C LEU A 4 22.29 9.47 12.87
N SER A 5 23.30 9.12 12.10
CA SER A 5 24.60 9.80 12.14
C SER A 5 24.45 11.27 11.77
N GLU A 6 25.47 12.08 12.08
CA GLU A 6 25.46 13.50 11.72
C GLU A 6 25.51 13.71 10.19
N GLY A 7 26.25 12.85 9.47
CA GLY A 7 26.30 12.84 8.01
C GLY A 7 24.95 12.53 7.37
N GLU A 8 24.25 11.52 7.89
CA GLU A 8 22.90 11.16 7.43
C GLU A 8 21.89 12.29 7.69
N ARG A 9 21.95 12.94 8.88
CA ARG A 9 21.06 14.07 9.22
C ARG A 9 21.28 15.26 8.28
N ARG A 10 22.50 15.46 7.80
CA ARG A 10 22.85 16.49 6.82
C ARG A 10 22.56 16.06 5.36
N GLY A 11 22.12 14.81 5.12
CA GLY A 11 21.89 14.29 3.78
C GLY A 11 23.17 13.99 2.98
N ASN A 12 24.33 13.95 3.63
CA ASN A 12 25.62 13.69 3.02
C ASN A 12 26.48 12.76 3.89
N PRO A 13 26.08 11.48 4.02
CA PRO A 13 26.84 10.50 4.81
C PRO A 13 28.21 10.25 4.18
N GLY A 14 29.23 10.05 5.01
CA GLY A 14 30.56 9.64 4.60
C GLY A 14 30.58 8.20 4.08
N ASP A 15 31.65 7.83 3.35
CA ASP A 15 31.79 6.48 2.80
C ASP A 15 31.89 5.38 3.87
N ASP A 16 32.35 5.72 5.05
CA ASP A 16 32.45 4.86 6.23
C ASP A 16 31.13 4.66 6.97
N GLU A 17 30.12 5.48 6.67
CA GLU A 17 28.77 5.36 7.24
C GLU A 17 27.87 4.37 6.47
N PHE A 18 28.32 3.91 5.29
CA PHE A 18 27.58 2.90 4.53
C PHE A 18 27.90 1.48 4.99
N ALA A 19 26.86 0.68 5.19
CA ALA A 19 27.02 -0.75 5.41
C ALA A 19 27.67 -1.42 4.19
N ARG A 20 28.60 -2.32 4.45
CA ARG A 20 29.21 -3.16 3.42
C ARG A 20 28.61 -4.55 3.47
N PHE A 21 28.36 -5.13 2.31
CA PHE A 21 27.76 -6.45 2.17
C PHE A 21 28.78 -7.43 1.59
N GLU A 22 29.01 -8.55 2.27
CA GLU A 22 29.94 -9.59 1.83
C GLU A 22 29.48 -10.25 0.51
N SER A 23 28.16 -10.36 0.33
CA SER A 23 27.54 -10.90 -0.89
C SER A 23 27.61 -9.94 -2.08
N PHE A 24 28.06 -8.70 -1.91
CA PHE A 24 28.23 -7.77 -3.01
C PHE A 24 29.59 -7.99 -3.70
N THR A 25 29.56 -8.57 -4.88
CA THR A 25 30.77 -8.91 -5.66
C THR A 25 31.21 -7.84 -6.66
N GLY A 26 30.34 -6.85 -6.94
CA GLY A 26 30.55 -5.90 -8.03
C GLY A 26 30.48 -6.51 -9.43
N ALA A 27 30.07 -7.78 -9.55
CA ALA A 27 29.90 -8.45 -10.84
C ALA A 27 28.75 -7.83 -11.65
N SER A 28 28.81 -7.97 -12.96
CA SER A 28 27.73 -7.51 -13.83
C SER A 28 26.40 -8.16 -13.41
N PRO A 29 25.33 -7.37 -13.23
CA PRO A 29 24.02 -7.90 -12.86
C PRO A 29 23.50 -9.01 -13.78
N ASP A 30 23.88 -8.98 -15.05
CA ASP A 30 23.48 -10.00 -16.02
C ASP A 30 24.15 -11.36 -15.77
N SER A 31 25.35 -11.39 -15.16
CA SER A 31 26.09 -12.60 -14.82
C SER A 31 25.66 -13.23 -13.47
N LEU A 32 24.88 -12.53 -12.66
CA LEU A 32 24.46 -13.03 -11.36
C LEU A 32 23.40 -14.11 -11.50
N ASP A 33 23.58 -15.19 -10.74
CA ASP A 33 22.59 -16.24 -10.59
C ASP A 33 21.57 -15.94 -9.48
N ARG A 34 20.53 -16.76 -9.39
CA ARG A 34 19.46 -16.65 -8.39
C ARG A 34 19.98 -16.68 -6.95
N ALA A 35 20.95 -17.56 -6.67
CA ALA A 35 21.47 -17.73 -5.32
C ALA A 35 22.24 -16.49 -4.86
N GLN A 36 23.05 -15.91 -5.73
CA GLN A 36 23.79 -14.68 -5.48
C GLN A 36 22.84 -13.49 -5.25
N ILE A 37 21.77 -13.39 -6.06
CA ILE A 37 20.75 -12.33 -5.89
C ILE A 37 20.04 -12.49 -4.56
N ARG A 38 19.59 -13.70 -4.21
CA ARG A 38 18.91 -13.97 -2.92
C ARG A 38 19.84 -13.70 -1.74
N ALA A 39 21.11 -14.07 -1.81
CA ALA A 39 22.08 -13.84 -0.75
C ALA A 39 22.24 -12.34 -0.43
N LEU A 40 22.47 -11.51 -1.43
CA LEU A 40 22.63 -10.07 -1.24
C LEU A 40 21.33 -9.40 -0.76
N LEU A 41 20.18 -9.80 -1.29
CA LEU A 41 18.88 -9.28 -0.81
C LEU A 41 18.61 -9.67 0.65
N ALA A 42 18.97 -10.87 1.06
CA ALA A 42 18.80 -11.33 2.43
C ALA A 42 19.76 -10.60 3.39
N GLU A 43 21.02 -10.52 3.05
CA GLU A 43 22.05 -9.84 3.85
C GLU A 43 21.77 -8.35 4.03
N SER A 44 21.34 -7.67 2.95
CA SER A 44 21.02 -6.24 2.97
C SER A 44 19.69 -5.92 3.66
N GLY A 45 18.86 -6.93 3.97
CA GLY A 45 17.52 -6.73 4.49
C GLY A 45 16.47 -6.32 3.43
N LEU A 46 16.87 -6.08 2.16
CA LEU A 46 15.91 -5.75 1.08
C LEU A 46 15.01 -6.93 0.70
N TRP A 47 15.34 -8.15 1.12
CA TRP A 47 14.43 -9.29 0.98
C TRP A 47 13.06 -9.03 1.59
N THR A 48 12.99 -8.22 2.65
CA THR A 48 11.74 -7.83 3.30
C THR A 48 10.83 -6.95 2.43
N ALA A 49 11.29 -6.49 1.26
CA ALA A 49 10.47 -5.81 0.27
C ALA A 49 9.46 -6.76 -0.39
N LEU A 50 9.81 -8.04 -0.47
CA LEU A 50 8.93 -9.07 -1.00
C LEU A 50 7.82 -9.41 -0.01
N ARG A 51 6.61 -9.53 -0.54
CA ARG A 51 5.47 -10.08 0.18
C ARG A 51 4.90 -11.25 -0.59
N GLN A 52 4.37 -12.21 0.12
CA GLN A 52 3.78 -13.43 -0.45
C GLN A 52 2.27 -13.45 -0.20
N ARG A 53 1.51 -13.79 -1.22
CA ARG A 53 0.14 -14.25 -1.08
C ARG A 53 0.08 -15.76 -1.32
N PRO A 54 -0.77 -16.49 -0.58
CA PRO A 54 -1.68 -16.04 0.48
C PRO A 54 -0.95 -15.56 1.74
N PHE A 55 -1.71 -15.02 2.71
CA PHE A 55 -1.36 -14.64 4.07
C PHE A 55 -0.56 -13.34 4.26
N GLY A 56 0.01 -12.72 3.22
CA GLY A 56 0.68 -11.43 3.32
C GLY A 56 1.97 -11.46 4.14
N ARG A 57 2.75 -12.53 4.05
CA ARG A 57 4.02 -12.69 4.80
C ARG A 57 5.23 -12.33 3.94
N VAL A 58 6.34 -12.03 4.58
CA VAL A 58 7.65 -12.01 3.90
C VAL A 58 8.02 -13.48 3.62
N PRO A 59 8.30 -13.85 2.35
CA PRO A 59 8.66 -15.23 2.04
C PRO A 59 10.00 -15.62 2.64
N SER A 60 10.19 -16.91 2.92
CA SER A 60 11.53 -17.41 3.24
C SER A 60 12.46 -17.25 2.03
N PRO A 61 13.74 -16.86 2.22
CA PRO A 61 14.71 -16.80 1.13
C PRO A 61 14.93 -18.13 0.39
N GLN A 62 14.55 -19.25 0.99
CA GLN A 62 14.62 -20.59 0.39
C GLN A 62 13.31 -21.00 -0.32
N ALA A 63 12.23 -20.25 -0.13
CA ALA A 63 10.95 -20.53 -0.78
C ALA A 63 10.98 -20.18 -2.27
N ASP A 64 10.03 -20.75 -3.01
CA ASP A 64 9.74 -20.40 -4.39
C ASP A 64 8.30 -19.89 -4.54
N ALA A 65 8.05 -19.22 -5.66
CA ALA A 65 6.74 -18.71 -6.02
C ALA A 65 6.37 -19.07 -7.46
N ASP A 66 5.07 -19.22 -7.70
CA ASP A 66 4.52 -19.50 -9.03
C ASP A 66 4.51 -18.29 -9.95
N ALA A 67 4.57 -17.09 -9.40
CA ALA A 67 4.66 -15.83 -10.14
C ALA A 67 5.18 -14.71 -9.24
N LEU A 68 5.69 -13.63 -9.89
CA LEU A 68 6.12 -12.42 -9.21
C LEU A 68 5.43 -11.21 -9.85
N PHE A 69 4.92 -10.30 -9.00
CA PHE A 69 4.24 -9.09 -9.41
C PHE A 69 5.04 -7.85 -8.99
N ILE A 70 5.34 -6.99 -9.94
CA ILE A 70 5.90 -5.67 -9.70
C ILE A 70 4.77 -4.67 -9.90
N THR A 71 4.36 -3.99 -8.81
CA THR A 71 3.28 -3.02 -8.86
C THR A 71 3.85 -1.63 -9.11
N ALA A 72 3.74 -1.15 -10.35
CA ALA A 72 4.15 0.18 -10.80
C ALA A 72 2.93 1.02 -11.24
N ILE A 73 1.86 0.88 -10.51
CA ILE A 73 0.63 1.69 -10.55
C ILE A 73 0.13 1.85 -9.11
N ASP A 74 -0.42 3.02 -8.80
CA ASP A 74 -1.05 3.26 -7.50
C ASP A 74 -2.30 4.11 -7.69
N THR A 75 -3.44 3.58 -7.31
CA THR A 75 -4.74 4.25 -7.43
C THR A 75 -5.34 4.65 -6.07
N HIS A 76 -4.58 4.54 -4.99
CA HIS A 76 -5.03 5.05 -3.70
C HIS A 76 -5.28 6.56 -3.75
N PRO A 77 -6.25 7.07 -3.00
CA PRO A 77 -6.44 8.52 -2.90
C PRO A 77 -5.13 9.21 -2.50
N HIS A 78 -4.73 10.22 -3.27
CA HIS A 78 -3.50 11.01 -3.05
C HIS A 78 -2.18 10.24 -3.23
N ALA A 79 -2.18 9.05 -3.81
CA ALA A 79 -0.93 8.34 -4.07
C ALA A 79 -0.01 9.10 -5.04
N PRO A 80 1.32 8.99 -4.88
CA PRO A 80 2.26 9.55 -5.84
C PRO A 80 2.20 8.78 -7.16
N LEU A 81 2.34 9.49 -8.28
CA LEU A 81 2.52 8.84 -9.58
C LEU A 81 3.87 8.12 -9.60
N PRO A 82 3.92 6.84 -10.02
CA PRO A 82 5.17 6.06 -10.04
C PRO A 82 6.26 6.70 -10.88
N GLU A 83 5.92 7.30 -12.01
CA GLU A 83 6.85 7.99 -12.90
C GLU A 83 7.55 9.16 -12.20
N VAL A 84 6.80 9.95 -11.44
CA VAL A 84 7.34 11.08 -10.67
C VAL A 84 8.18 10.60 -9.49
N ALA A 85 7.72 9.55 -8.80
CA ALA A 85 8.46 9.00 -7.67
C ALA A 85 9.77 8.30 -8.08
N LEU A 86 9.86 7.86 -9.33
CA LEU A 86 11.05 7.23 -9.92
C LEU A 86 11.94 8.23 -10.69
N GLU A 87 11.64 9.51 -10.66
CA GLU A 87 12.48 10.52 -11.31
C GLU A 87 13.94 10.44 -10.82
N GLY A 88 14.87 10.33 -11.76
CA GLY A 88 16.30 10.11 -11.48
C GLY A 88 16.68 8.70 -11.03
N LYS A 89 15.74 7.74 -10.99
CA LYS A 89 15.96 6.35 -10.58
C LYS A 89 15.50 5.32 -11.63
N LEU A 90 15.17 5.75 -12.84
CA LEU A 90 14.64 4.86 -13.89
C LEU A 90 15.61 3.74 -14.26
N ASP A 91 16.92 4.03 -14.35
CA ASP A 91 17.93 3.01 -14.66
C ASP A 91 18.05 1.97 -13.54
N ASP A 92 17.99 2.42 -12.29
CA ASP A 92 17.95 1.53 -11.13
C ASP A 92 16.66 0.69 -11.12
N PHE A 93 15.52 1.29 -11.47
CA PHE A 93 14.27 0.55 -11.61
C PHE A 93 14.34 -0.53 -12.68
N ARG A 94 14.82 -0.20 -13.89
CA ARG A 94 14.99 -1.16 -14.99
C ARG A 94 15.94 -2.30 -14.62
N LEU A 95 17.04 -1.96 -13.94
CA LEU A 95 17.97 -2.96 -13.42
C LEU A 95 17.30 -3.85 -12.37
N GLY A 96 16.57 -3.26 -11.44
CA GLY A 96 15.82 -3.98 -10.42
C GLY A 96 14.80 -4.95 -11.02
N VAL A 97 14.04 -4.54 -12.04
CA VAL A 97 13.10 -5.43 -12.75
C VAL A 97 13.83 -6.66 -13.33
N ARG A 98 15.01 -6.49 -13.96
CA ARG A 98 15.81 -7.62 -14.46
C ARG A 98 16.25 -8.58 -13.36
N LEU A 99 16.69 -8.04 -12.23
CA LEU A 99 17.18 -8.82 -11.09
C LEU A 99 16.07 -9.61 -10.40
N VAL A 100 14.94 -8.96 -10.12
CA VAL A 100 13.82 -9.65 -9.42
C VAL A 100 13.17 -10.70 -10.30
N ALA A 101 13.19 -10.53 -11.62
CA ALA A 101 12.70 -11.54 -12.56
C ALA A 101 13.52 -12.86 -12.52
N LYS A 102 14.78 -12.82 -12.06
CA LYS A 102 15.61 -14.02 -11.87
C LYS A 102 15.32 -14.77 -10.56
N LEU A 103 14.53 -14.20 -9.66
CA LEU A 103 14.26 -14.80 -8.34
C LEU A 103 13.41 -16.07 -8.42
N ILE A 104 12.61 -16.22 -9.47
CA ILE A 104 11.66 -17.33 -9.66
C ILE A 104 11.79 -17.93 -11.07
N ASP A 105 11.25 -19.11 -11.27
CA ASP A 105 11.14 -19.73 -12.61
C ASP A 105 9.84 -19.37 -13.32
N GLY A 106 8.84 -18.94 -12.56
CA GLY A 106 7.53 -18.54 -13.06
C GLY A 106 7.53 -17.19 -13.77
N PRO A 107 6.38 -16.78 -14.31
CA PRO A 107 6.23 -15.48 -14.96
C PRO A 107 6.40 -14.32 -13.99
N THR A 108 7.10 -13.28 -14.43
CA THR A 108 7.15 -11.98 -13.76
C THR A 108 6.24 -11.01 -14.50
N TYR A 109 5.32 -10.38 -13.77
CA TYR A 109 4.40 -9.38 -14.27
C TYR A 109 4.82 -8.00 -13.80
N LEU A 110 4.97 -7.06 -14.74
CA LEU A 110 5.12 -5.64 -14.45
C LEU A 110 3.78 -4.95 -14.70
N CYS A 111 3.07 -4.65 -13.62
CA CYS A 111 1.76 -4.02 -13.67
C CYS A 111 1.90 -2.50 -13.65
N VAL A 112 1.48 -1.85 -14.73
CA VAL A 112 1.62 -0.41 -14.95
C VAL A 112 0.27 0.25 -15.24
N GLY A 113 0.20 1.58 -15.14
CA GLY A 113 -0.95 2.35 -15.59
C GLY A 113 -1.14 2.28 -17.12
N GLU A 114 -2.34 2.56 -17.59
CA GLU A 114 -2.71 2.46 -19.02
C GLU A 114 -1.77 3.25 -19.93
N PHE A 115 -1.36 4.44 -19.50
CA PHE A 115 -0.51 5.35 -20.28
C PHE A 115 0.93 5.43 -19.74
N SER A 116 1.32 4.54 -18.85
CA SER A 116 2.65 4.55 -18.23
C SER A 116 3.73 4.09 -19.21
N GLU A 117 4.84 4.83 -19.27
CA GLU A 117 6.02 4.48 -20.06
C GLU A 117 6.96 3.52 -19.30
N LEU A 118 6.68 3.21 -18.03
CA LEU A 118 7.53 2.33 -17.20
C LEU A 118 7.63 0.89 -17.72
N GLY A 119 6.69 0.50 -18.58
CA GLY A 119 6.66 -0.82 -19.21
C GLY A 119 7.36 -0.91 -20.56
N ASP A 120 7.70 0.21 -21.21
CA ASP A 120 8.11 0.22 -22.61
C ASP A 120 9.47 -0.44 -22.83
N ASP A 121 10.38 -0.33 -21.87
CA ASP A 121 11.70 -0.95 -21.88
C ASP A 121 11.80 -2.19 -20.97
N ALA A 122 10.70 -2.91 -20.79
CA ALA A 122 10.68 -4.09 -19.93
C ALA A 122 11.65 -5.17 -20.49
N PRO A 123 12.43 -5.85 -19.62
CA PRO A 123 13.36 -6.87 -20.06
C PRO A 123 12.65 -8.08 -20.64
N HIS A 124 13.32 -8.78 -21.56
CA HIS A 124 12.80 -10.01 -22.16
C HIS A 124 12.40 -11.03 -21.08
N GLY A 125 11.21 -11.61 -21.21
CA GLY A 125 10.63 -12.55 -20.24
C GLY A 125 9.78 -11.93 -19.16
N VAL A 126 9.78 -10.61 -19.00
CA VAL A 126 8.84 -9.88 -18.13
C VAL A 126 7.59 -9.54 -18.93
N ARG A 127 6.43 -9.84 -18.39
CA ARG A 127 5.12 -9.52 -18.99
C ARG A 127 4.63 -8.18 -18.48
N VAL A 128 4.44 -7.24 -19.39
CA VAL A 128 3.88 -5.93 -19.05
C VAL A 128 2.37 -6.02 -19.16
N GLU A 129 1.69 -5.71 -18.06
CA GLU A 129 0.23 -5.72 -17.98
C GLU A 129 -0.27 -4.32 -17.59
N ARG A 130 -1.22 -3.81 -18.36
CA ARG A 130 -1.74 -2.45 -18.19
C ARG A 130 -3.08 -2.47 -17.50
N PHE A 131 -3.18 -1.66 -16.44
CA PHE A 131 -4.41 -1.51 -15.66
C PHE A 131 -4.92 -0.09 -15.74
N ALA A 132 -6.25 0.06 -15.82
CA ALA A 132 -6.94 1.34 -15.89
C ALA A 132 -8.17 1.33 -15.00
N GLY A 133 -8.58 2.52 -14.58
CA GLY A 133 -9.80 2.70 -13.79
C GLY A 133 -9.57 3.35 -12.43
N PRO A 134 -10.66 3.59 -11.71
CA PRO A 134 -10.58 4.12 -10.36
C PRO A 134 -9.98 3.08 -9.39
N HIS A 135 -9.61 3.55 -8.18
CA HIS A 135 -9.28 2.60 -7.11
C HIS A 135 -10.41 1.57 -6.93
N PRO A 136 -10.07 0.25 -6.84
CA PRO A 136 -8.78 -0.35 -6.53
C PRO A 136 -7.98 -0.90 -7.73
N ALA A 137 -8.14 -0.37 -8.94
CA ALA A 137 -7.45 -0.90 -10.13
C ALA A 137 -5.91 -1.01 -9.97
N GLY A 138 -5.30 -0.20 -9.12
CA GLY A 138 -3.86 -0.22 -8.82
C GLY A 138 -3.47 -1.06 -7.61
N THR A 139 -4.38 -1.83 -7.00
CA THR A 139 -4.02 -2.73 -5.92
C THR A 139 -3.47 -4.05 -6.44
N VAL A 140 -2.51 -4.60 -5.71
CA VAL A 140 -1.90 -5.88 -6.10
C VAL A 140 -2.89 -7.04 -6.07
N GLY A 141 -3.91 -6.99 -5.20
CA GLY A 141 -4.95 -8.00 -5.15
C GLY A 141 -5.73 -8.12 -6.46
N VAL A 142 -6.09 -6.99 -7.08
CA VAL A 142 -6.73 -6.97 -8.41
C VAL A 142 -5.81 -7.56 -9.47
N HIS A 143 -4.51 -7.21 -9.46
CA HIS A 143 -3.55 -7.74 -10.42
C HIS A 143 -3.39 -9.26 -10.30
N ILE A 144 -3.22 -9.75 -9.08
CA ILE A 144 -3.08 -11.19 -8.80
C ILE A 144 -4.34 -11.93 -9.23
N HIS A 145 -5.52 -11.45 -8.81
CA HIS A 145 -6.80 -12.07 -9.18
C HIS A 145 -6.97 -12.19 -10.69
N THR A 146 -6.64 -11.12 -11.41
CA THR A 146 -6.83 -11.06 -12.87
C THR A 146 -5.84 -11.95 -13.63
N LEU A 147 -4.58 -12.03 -13.21
CA LEU A 147 -3.51 -12.63 -13.99
C LEU A 147 -3.10 -14.02 -13.49
N ARG A 148 -3.06 -14.22 -12.18
CA ARG A 148 -2.61 -15.48 -11.56
C ARG A 148 -3.23 -15.67 -10.17
N PRO A 149 -4.51 -16.00 -10.07
CA PRO A 149 -5.20 -16.20 -8.79
C PRO A 149 -4.47 -17.20 -7.88
N VAL A 150 -4.41 -16.90 -6.59
CA VAL A 150 -3.73 -17.72 -5.59
C VAL A 150 -4.68 -18.67 -4.89
N ASN A 151 -4.12 -19.72 -4.33
CA ASN A 151 -4.80 -20.67 -3.46
C ASN A 151 -3.76 -21.37 -2.55
N ARG A 152 -4.12 -22.39 -1.77
CA ARG A 152 -3.16 -23.08 -0.90
C ARG A 152 -1.94 -23.65 -1.63
N ALA A 153 -2.12 -24.13 -2.86
CA ALA A 153 -1.06 -24.74 -3.66
C ALA A 153 -0.27 -23.73 -4.48
N ARG A 154 -0.86 -22.57 -4.80
CA ARG A 154 -0.25 -21.55 -5.65
C ARG A 154 0.09 -20.33 -4.82
N LYS A 155 1.37 -20.00 -4.77
CA LYS A 155 1.92 -18.86 -4.04
C LYS A 155 2.49 -17.85 -5.02
N VAL A 156 2.26 -16.57 -4.79
CA VAL A 156 2.86 -15.50 -5.59
C VAL A 156 3.58 -14.50 -4.70
N TRP A 157 4.62 -13.90 -5.24
CA TRP A 157 5.30 -12.78 -4.57
C TRP A 157 4.97 -11.48 -5.24
N HIS A 158 5.04 -10.41 -4.47
CA HIS A 158 4.86 -9.06 -5.01
C HIS A 158 5.74 -8.04 -4.28
N LEU A 159 6.03 -6.94 -4.97
CA LEU A 159 6.74 -5.79 -4.41
C LEU A 159 6.41 -4.50 -5.19
N GLY A 160 6.66 -3.36 -4.56
CA GLY A 160 6.39 -2.05 -5.13
C GLY A 160 7.56 -1.48 -5.92
N TYR A 161 7.27 -0.54 -6.82
CA TYR A 161 8.21 0.05 -7.76
C TYR A 161 9.41 0.75 -7.10
N GLN A 162 9.23 1.43 -5.96
CA GLN A 162 10.35 2.08 -5.26
C GLN A 162 11.32 1.07 -4.63
N ASP A 163 10.81 -0.08 -4.21
CA ASP A 163 11.66 -1.17 -3.71
C ASP A 163 12.44 -1.83 -4.84
N VAL A 164 11.82 -1.97 -6.03
CA VAL A 164 12.52 -2.46 -7.23
C VAL A 164 13.67 -1.54 -7.60
N ALA A 165 13.47 -0.22 -7.58
CA ALA A 165 14.54 0.75 -7.82
C ALA A 165 15.65 0.65 -6.75
N ALA A 166 15.29 0.50 -5.47
CA ALA A 166 16.26 0.32 -4.39
C ALA A 166 17.10 -0.97 -4.57
N ILE A 167 16.48 -2.05 -5.04
CA ILE A 167 17.19 -3.29 -5.40
C ILE A 167 18.18 -3.03 -6.54
N GLY A 168 17.76 -2.38 -7.62
CA GLY A 168 18.67 -2.04 -8.71
C GLY A 168 19.84 -1.17 -8.26
N HIS A 169 19.59 -0.17 -7.42
CA HIS A 169 20.61 0.68 -6.84
C HIS A 169 21.64 -0.13 -6.03
N LEU A 170 21.18 -1.04 -5.16
CA LEU A 170 22.06 -1.90 -4.36
C LEU A 170 22.99 -2.72 -5.25
N PHE A 171 22.46 -3.37 -6.29
CA PHE A 171 23.27 -4.21 -7.17
C PHE A 171 24.21 -3.43 -8.08
N ARG A 172 23.91 -2.16 -8.35
CA ARG A 172 24.79 -1.28 -9.12
C ARG A 172 25.91 -0.69 -8.27
N THR A 173 25.63 -0.33 -7.01
CA THR A 173 26.55 0.49 -6.19
C THR A 173 27.11 -0.23 -4.97
N GLY A 174 26.52 -1.34 -4.54
CA GLY A 174 26.80 -1.98 -3.25
C GLY A 174 26.25 -1.23 -2.05
N ARG A 175 25.41 -0.20 -2.23
CA ARG A 175 24.85 0.64 -1.16
C ARG A 175 23.33 0.53 -1.12
N LEU A 176 22.78 0.56 0.09
CA LEU A 176 21.32 0.63 0.28
C LEU A 176 20.79 2.01 -0.08
N ASP A 177 19.79 2.06 -0.95
CA ASP A 177 18.93 3.23 -1.11
C ASP A 177 17.70 3.09 -0.20
N VAL A 178 17.72 3.76 0.93
CA VAL A 178 16.60 3.81 1.87
C VAL A 178 15.64 4.98 1.59
N SER A 179 15.95 5.81 0.59
CA SER A 179 15.12 6.97 0.27
C SER A 179 13.75 6.56 -0.27
N ARG A 180 12.74 7.36 0.05
CA ARG A 180 11.36 7.20 -0.40
C ARG A 180 10.78 8.53 -0.83
N VAL A 181 10.04 8.51 -1.93
CA VAL A 181 9.18 9.64 -2.31
C VAL A 181 7.80 9.36 -1.73
N LEU A 182 7.34 10.28 -0.90
CA LEU A 182 6.06 10.21 -0.19
C LEU A 182 5.12 11.28 -0.68
N SER A 183 3.85 10.97 -0.81
CA SER A 183 2.79 11.97 -0.94
C SER A 183 2.31 12.39 0.45
N ILE A 184 2.26 13.70 0.70
CA ILE A 184 1.69 14.27 1.92
C ILE A 184 0.44 15.03 1.53
N ALA A 185 -0.72 14.52 1.97
CA ALA A 185 -2.01 15.05 1.57
C ALA A 185 -3.11 14.78 2.61
N GLY A 186 -4.24 15.42 2.39
CA GLY A 186 -5.43 15.31 3.23
C GLY A 186 -6.09 16.67 3.43
N ALA A 187 -7.33 16.70 3.90
CA ALA A 187 -8.09 17.95 4.05
C ALA A 187 -7.38 19.03 4.91
N PRO A 188 -6.64 18.69 5.98
CA PRO A 188 -5.91 19.67 6.78
C PRO A 188 -4.60 20.15 6.14
N VAL A 189 -4.12 19.52 5.08
CA VAL A 189 -2.85 19.89 4.43
C VAL A 189 -3.11 21.05 3.48
N ALA A 190 -2.56 22.22 3.81
CA ALA A 190 -2.77 23.42 2.99
C ALA A 190 -2.02 23.37 1.66
N ASP A 191 -0.88 22.70 1.63
CA ASP A 191 -0.02 22.53 0.46
C ASP A 191 0.32 21.05 0.26
N PRO A 192 -0.55 20.29 -0.43
CA PRO A 192 -0.29 18.89 -0.76
C PRO A 192 0.95 18.77 -1.65
N ARG A 193 1.86 17.88 -1.29
CA ARG A 193 3.18 17.79 -1.95
C ARG A 193 3.74 16.39 -2.00
N LEU A 194 4.71 16.19 -2.86
CA LEU A 194 5.63 15.06 -2.80
C LEU A 194 6.88 15.47 -2.04
N GLU A 195 7.34 14.62 -1.15
CA GLU A 195 8.51 14.86 -0.32
C GLU A 195 9.46 13.66 -0.35
N LYS A 196 10.77 13.95 -0.45
CA LYS A 196 11.78 12.91 -0.29
C LYS A 196 12.03 12.68 1.19
N SER A 197 11.83 11.46 1.61
CA SER A 197 12.08 10.98 2.96
C SER A 197 12.80 9.63 2.90
N ARG A 198 12.65 8.79 3.88
CA ARG A 198 13.29 7.47 3.95
C ARG A 198 12.42 6.43 4.64
N LEU A 199 12.78 5.18 4.49
CA LEU A 199 12.16 4.08 5.22
C LEU A 199 12.23 4.31 6.73
N GLY A 200 11.09 4.11 7.42
CA GLY A 200 11.01 4.24 8.86
C GLY A 200 11.22 5.67 9.39
N ALA A 201 11.05 6.70 8.56
CA ALA A 201 11.09 8.09 9.02
C ALA A 201 9.96 8.37 10.01
N CYS A 202 10.23 9.29 10.96
CA CYS A 202 9.25 9.73 11.95
C CYS A 202 8.17 10.58 11.25
N VAL A 203 6.92 10.14 11.33
CA VAL A 203 5.81 10.79 10.61
C VAL A 203 5.51 12.17 11.20
N SER A 204 5.54 12.32 12.52
CA SER A 204 5.30 13.62 13.17
C SER A 204 6.34 14.66 12.79
N GLU A 205 7.61 14.27 12.53
CA GLU A 205 8.65 15.19 12.03
C GLU A 205 8.35 15.61 10.59
N ILE A 206 7.96 14.67 9.72
CA ILE A 206 7.64 14.95 8.31
C ILE A 206 6.51 16.00 8.20
N VAL A 207 5.47 15.87 9.01
CA VAL A 207 4.26 16.71 8.94
C VAL A 207 4.19 17.78 10.03
N ALA A 208 5.30 18.07 10.72
CA ALA A 208 5.33 19.01 11.85
C ALA A 208 4.80 20.40 11.48
N ALA A 209 5.17 20.92 10.32
CA ALA A 209 4.71 22.22 9.83
C ALA A 209 3.21 22.23 9.51
N ASP A 210 2.68 21.13 8.95
CA ASP A 210 1.26 20.98 8.64
C ASP A 210 0.42 20.93 9.92
N ILE A 211 0.88 20.15 10.92
CA ILE A 211 0.23 20.08 12.23
C ILE A 211 0.27 21.44 12.96
N ALA A 212 1.42 22.13 12.94
CA ALA A 212 1.55 23.44 13.58
C ALA A 212 0.60 24.46 12.94
N ARG A 213 0.48 24.47 11.62
CA ARG A 213 -0.44 25.34 10.89
C ARG A 213 -1.89 25.03 11.23
N ALA A 214 -2.27 23.76 11.25
CA ALA A 214 -3.63 23.33 11.58
C ALA A 214 -4.02 23.70 13.04
N LYS A 215 -3.07 23.62 13.98
CA LYS A 215 -3.27 24.03 15.38
C LYS A 215 -3.39 25.54 15.56
N ALA A 216 -2.82 26.32 14.66
CA ALA A 216 -2.90 27.78 14.71
C ALA A 216 -4.28 28.32 14.25
N ASP A 217 -5.09 27.51 13.57
CA ASP A 217 -6.46 27.85 13.23
C ASP A 217 -7.34 27.81 14.48
N PRO A 218 -8.00 28.92 14.90
CA PRO A 218 -8.87 28.93 16.05
C PRO A 218 -10.07 27.98 15.98
N ALA A 219 -10.48 27.62 14.76
CA ALA A 219 -11.50 26.61 14.48
C ALA A 219 -10.90 25.22 14.23
N GLY A 220 -9.57 25.07 14.34
CA GLY A 220 -8.85 23.87 14.05
C GLY A 220 -9.17 22.72 15.01
N LYS A 221 -9.39 21.56 14.44
CA LYS A 221 -9.57 20.31 15.17
C LYS A 221 -8.23 19.59 15.40
N GLU A 222 -8.23 18.62 16.31
CA GLU A 222 -7.11 17.69 16.44
C GLU A 222 -6.89 16.99 15.10
N ILE A 223 -5.63 16.81 14.71
CA ILE A 223 -5.27 16.16 13.45
C ILE A 223 -4.85 14.72 13.71
N ARG A 224 -5.47 13.80 12.99
CA ARG A 224 -5.01 12.42 12.89
C ARG A 224 -3.98 12.31 11.77
N THR A 225 -2.81 11.81 12.11
CA THR A 225 -1.78 11.42 11.16
C THR A 225 -1.88 9.92 10.86
N ILE A 226 -1.70 9.57 9.59
CA ILE A 226 -1.85 8.21 9.09
C ILE A 226 -0.62 7.88 8.24
N SER A 227 0.09 6.84 8.60
CA SER A 227 1.09 6.23 7.75
C SER A 227 0.38 5.38 6.69
N GLY A 228 0.41 5.83 5.45
CA GLY A 228 -0.30 5.21 4.33
C GLY A 228 -1.57 5.94 3.90
N SER A 229 -2.37 5.24 3.11
CA SER A 229 -3.63 5.73 2.56
C SER A 229 -4.70 5.94 3.65
N VAL A 230 -5.61 6.89 3.41
CA VAL A 230 -6.82 7.06 4.24
C VAL A 230 -7.70 5.82 4.27
N LEU A 231 -7.57 4.91 3.29
CA LEU A 231 -8.37 3.70 3.18
C LEU A 231 -7.78 2.52 3.96
N SER A 232 -6.46 2.32 3.90
CA SER A 232 -5.77 1.14 4.42
C SER A 232 -4.62 1.44 5.37
N GLY A 233 -4.22 2.72 5.51
CA GLY A 233 -3.10 3.13 6.36
C GLY A 233 -3.38 2.98 7.85
N LYS A 234 -2.32 3.14 8.63
CA LYS A 234 -2.35 2.98 10.09
C LYS A 234 -2.17 4.34 10.79
N ARG A 235 -3.00 4.59 11.81
CA ARG A 235 -2.84 5.78 12.65
C ARG A 235 -1.47 5.78 13.30
N THR A 236 -0.75 6.89 13.17
CA THR A 236 0.50 7.11 13.91
C THR A 236 0.22 7.78 15.25
N HIS A 237 0.90 7.35 16.30
CA HIS A 237 0.75 7.90 17.64
C HIS A 237 1.87 7.44 18.59
N GLY A 238 2.20 8.31 19.53
CA GLY A 238 3.21 8.01 20.55
C GLY A 238 4.60 7.75 19.95
N GLU A 239 5.54 7.30 20.77
CA GLU A 239 6.93 7.12 20.38
C GLU A 239 7.20 5.83 19.58
N ILE A 240 6.32 4.84 19.68
CA ILE A 240 6.51 3.51 19.07
C ILE A 240 5.85 3.41 17.70
N PHE A 241 4.69 4.02 17.52
CA PHE A 241 3.87 3.91 16.30
C PHE A 241 3.91 5.16 15.43
N ASP A 242 4.89 6.04 15.61
CA ASP A 242 5.02 7.29 14.85
C ASP A 242 6.01 7.17 13.68
N PHE A 243 6.13 6.00 13.11
CA PHE A 243 7.06 5.77 12.01
C PHE A 243 6.34 5.35 10.74
N LEU A 244 6.93 5.74 9.60
CA LEU A 244 6.45 5.33 8.28
C LEU A 244 6.52 3.80 8.14
N GLY A 245 5.40 3.19 7.78
CA GLY A 245 5.32 1.76 7.53
C GLY A 245 6.20 1.33 6.37
N ARG A 246 6.72 0.09 6.43
CA ARG A 246 7.68 -0.44 5.45
C ARG A 246 7.21 -0.34 3.99
N TYR A 247 5.92 -0.50 3.75
CA TYR A 247 5.33 -0.55 2.42
C TYR A 247 4.58 0.73 2.04
N GLU A 248 4.52 1.71 2.96
CA GLU A 248 3.74 2.92 2.76
C GLU A 248 4.47 3.93 1.87
N ARG A 249 3.71 4.61 1.02
CA ARG A 249 4.21 5.61 0.05
C ARG A 249 3.56 6.97 0.22
N GLN A 250 2.75 7.13 1.26
CA GLN A 250 2.07 8.39 1.57
C GLN A 250 1.87 8.57 3.07
N VAL A 251 1.69 9.81 3.46
CA VAL A 251 1.23 10.24 4.79
C VAL A 251 -0.05 11.03 4.58
N SER A 252 -1.12 10.55 5.21
CA SER A 252 -2.43 11.17 5.09
C SER A 252 -2.83 11.86 6.38
N LEU A 253 -3.42 13.05 6.28
CA LEU A 253 -3.89 13.82 7.43
C LEU A 253 -5.42 13.98 7.36
N LEU A 254 -6.10 13.71 8.47
CA LEU A 254 -7.54 13.92 8.63
C LEU A 254 -7.81 14.72 9.91
N GLU A 255 -8.88 15.51 9.91
CA GLU A 255 -9.39 16.08 11.14
C GLU A 255 -10.05 15.01 12.01
N GLU A 256 -9.69 14.95 13.29
CA GLU A 256 -10.43 14.16 14.28
C GLU A 256 -11.81 14.76 14.49
N ASP A 257 -12.83 13.96 14.28
CA ASP A 257 -14.21 14.37 14.46
C ASP A 257 -14.90 13.42 15.43
N ARG A 258 -14.98 13.85 16.67
CA ARG A 258 -15.59 13.09 17.78
C ARG A 258 -16.99 13.56 18.09
N GLU A 259 -17.42 14.68 17.49
CA GLU A 259 -18.72 15.26 17.70
C GLU A 259 -19.74 14.67 16.73
N GLN A 260 -20.88 14.29 17.25
CA GLN A 260 -22.00 13.86 16.41
C GLN A 260 -22.97 15.01 16.23
N ASN A 261 -23.25 15.37 14.98
CA ASN A 261 -24.26 16.37 14.67
C ASN A 261 -25.62 15.86 15.10
N PHE A 262 -26.24 16.56 16.07
CA PHE A 262 -27.61 16.26 16.48
C PHE A 262 -28.56 16.38 15.28
N LEU A 263 -29.35 15.34 15.01
CA LEU A 263 -30.21 15.23 13.82
C LEU A 263 -29.48 15.46 12.46
N GLY A 264 -28.19 15.19 12.38
CA GLY A 264 -27.40 15.39 11.14
C GLY A 264 -27.96 14.67 9.91
N TRP A 265 -28.71 13.59 10.11
CA TRP A 265 -29.40 12.85 9.03
C TRP A 265 -30.59 13.62 8.42
N LEU A 266 -31.12 14.64 9.09
CA LEU A 266 -32.15 15.57 8.55
C LEU A 266 -31.52 16.75 7.80
N SER A 267 -30.19 16.91 7.85
CA SER A 267 -29.53 18.00 7.14
C SER A 267 -29.68 17.82 5.62
N PRO A 268 -29.93 18.90 4.87
CA PRO A 268 -29.87 18.87 3.41
C PRO A 268 -28.50 18.43 2.87
N GLY A 269 -27.42 18.66 3.62
CA GLY A 269 -26.08 18.16 3.37
C GLY A 269 -25.46 18.49 2.00
N PRO A 270 -25.43 19.77 1.55
CA PRO A 270 -24.87 20.11 0.24
C PRO A 270 -23.39 19.78 0.10
N ASN A 271 -22.65 19.71 1.22
CA ASN A 271 -21.22 19.40 1.27
C ASN A 271 -20.94 18.05 1.99
N LEU A 272 -21.97 17.25 2.26
CA LEU A 272 -21.79 15.95 2.91
C LEU A 272 -21.73 14.84 1.88
N PHE A 273 -20.78 13.92 2.08
CA PHE A 273 -20.70 12.71 1.28
C PHE A 273 -21.66 11.63 1.77
N SER A 274 -22.30 10.94 0.84
CA SER A 274 -23.00 9.69 1.12
C SER A 274 -22.87 8.74 -0.07
N VAL A 275 -22.67 7.46 0.20
CA VAL A 275 -22.69 6.41 -0.83
C VAL A 275 -24.07 6.31 -1.47
N THR A 276 -25.13 6.49 -0.70
CA THR A 276 -26.52 6.53 -1.17
C THR A 276 -26.93 7.96 -1.52
N ARG A 277 -27.99 8.13 -2.31
CA ARG A 277 -28.47 9.45 -2.74
C ARG A 277 -29.35 10.12 -1.67
N ILE A 278 -28.77 10.42 -0.49
CA ILE A 278 -29.51 10.99 0.63
C ILE A 278 -29.41 12.51 0.66
N TYR A 279 -28.24 13.08 0.34
CA TYR A 279 -27.95 14.50 0.47
C TYR A 279 -28.06 15.26 -0.87
N LEU A 280 -28.29 16.59 -0.76
CA LEU A 280 -28.29 17.49 -1.92
C LEU A 280 -26.95 17.51 -2.67
N SER A 281 -25.86 17.14 -2.02
CA SER A 281 -24.56 16.95 -2.67
C SER A 281 -24.56 15.95 -3.83
N LYS A 282 -25.59 15.11 -3.95
CA LYS A 282 -25.76 14.24 -5.14
C LYS A 282 -26.41 14.93 -6.34
N LEU A 283 -27.07 16.06 -6.12
CA LEU A 283 -27.62 16.90 -7.20
C LEU A 283 -26.60 17.98 -7.62
N PHE A 284 -25.89 18.54 -6.64
CA PHE A 284 -24.90 19.58 -6.81
C PHE A 284 -23.56 19.08 -6.25
N THR A 285 -22.94 18.11 -6.94
CA THR A 285 -21.73 17.45 -6.45
C THR A 285 -20.59 18.45 -6.29
N PRO A 286 -20.06 18.66 -5.07
CA PRO A 286 -18.88 19.47 -4.87
C PRO A 286 -17.68 18.82 -5.59
N GLU A 287 -16.74 19.64 -6.03
CA GLU A 287 -15.50 19.15 -6.65
C GLU A 287 -14.71 18.27 -5.68
N ARG A 288 -14.74 18.61 -4.39
CA ARG A 288 -14.04 17.87 -3.32
C ARG A 288 -14.90 17.78 -2.08
N PHE A 289 -14.81 16.66 -1.39
CA PHE A 289 -15.40 16.46 -0.06
C PHE A 289 -14.33 16.54 1.01
N LYS A 290 -14.64 17.24 2.11
CA LYS A 290 -13.81 17.25 3.30
C LYS A 290 -14.20 16.05 4.17
N PHE A 291 -13.40 14.99 4.09
CA PHE A 291 -13.55 13.84 4.98
C PHE A 291 -12.88 14.09 6.32
N THR A 292 -13.50 13.55 7.37
CA THR A 292 -12.99 13.52 8.74
C THR A 292 -12.91 12.07 9.23
N THR A 293 -12.51 11.86 10.48
CA THR A 293 -12.48 10.52 11.08
C THR A 293 -13.87 10.04 11.55
N SER A 294 -14.92 10.83 11.39
CA SER A 294 -16.28 10.44 11.77
C SER A 294 -16.82 9.36 10.85
N THR A 295 -17.34 8.29 11.44
CA THR A 295 -18.05 7.24 10.70
C THR A 295 -19.48 7.65 10.35
N ASN A 296 -19.96 8.80 10.88
CA ASN A 296 -21.33 9.30 10.71
C ASN A 296 -22.40 8.26 11.05
N GLY A 297 -22.17 7.47 12.08
CA GLY A 297 -23.11 6.46 12.56
C GLY A 297 -22.47 5.45 13.51
N SER A 298 -23.31 4.71 14.22
CA SER A 298 -22.89 3.61 15.09
C SER A 298 -22.74 2.30 14.31
N GLN A 299 -21.95 1.39 14.84
CA GLN A 299 -21.82 0.05 14.29
C GLN A 299 -23.15 -0.71 14.35
N ARG A 300 -23.48 -1.40 13.28
CA ARG A 300 -24.72 -2.17 13.08
C ARG A 300 -24.43 -3.49 12.41
N ALA A 301 -25.44 -4.35 12.34
CA ALA A 301 -25.37 -5.56 11.54
C ALA A 301 -25.17 -5.23 10.05
N MET A 302 -24.47 -6.11 9.36
CA MET A 302 -24.25 -6.03 7.91
C MET A 302 -25.59 -5.99 7.15
N VAL A 303 -25.70 -5.09 6.19
CA VAL A 303 -26.89 -4.94 5.33
C VAL A 303 -26.50 -5.25 3.87
N PRO A 304 -26.91 -6.41 3.34
CA PRO A 304 -26.53 -6.86 1.99
C PRO A 304 -27.40 -6.19 0.92
N ILE A 305 -27.07 -4.98 0.53
CA ILE A 305 -27.83 -4.19 -0.49
C ILE A 305 -27.04 -3.98 -1.79
N GLY A 306 -26.04 -4.85 -2.05
CA GLY A 306 -25.25 -4.83 -3.28
C GLY A 306 -24.24 -3.67 -3.37
N LEU A 307 -23.77 -3.14 -2.23
CA LEU A 307 -22.74 -2.09 -2.22
C LEU A 307 -21.34 -2.65 -2.35
N TYR A 308 -21.09 -3.84 -1.81
CA TYR A 308 -19.75 -4.47 -1.88
C TYR A 308 -19.42 -4.92 -3.30
N GLU A 309 -20.40 -5.44 -4.02
CA GLU A 309 -20.27 -5.85 -5.43
C GLU A 309 -19.91 -4.68 -6.36
N LYS A 310 -20.21 -3.44 -5.95
CA LYS A 310 -19.87 -2.24 -6.72
C LYS A 310 -18.43 -1.78 -6.55
N VAL A 311 -17.77 -2.21 -5.49
CA VAL A 311 -16.42 -1.74 -5.11
C VAL A 311 -15.36 -2.82 -5.15
N VAL A 312 -15.75 -4.07 -5.31
CA VAL A 312 -14.84 -5.22 -5.51
C VAL A 312 -14.89 -5.61 -6.98
N PRO A 313 -13.86 -5.28 -7.78
CA PRO A 313 -13.83 -5.59 -9.20
C PRO A 313 -13.39 -7.03 -9.51
N MET A 314 -13.03 -7.80 -8.49
CA MET A 314 -12.66 -9.21 -8.61
C MET A 314 -13.91 -10.08 -8.80
N ASP A 315 -13.78 -11.16 -9.55
CA ASP A 315 -14.84 -12.17 -9.73
C ASP A 315 -15.00 -13.03 -8.46
N LEU A 316 -15.43 -12.37 -7.41
CA LEU A 316 -15.74 -12.94 -6.11
C LEU A 316 -17.20 -12.67 -5.77
N MET A 317 -17.71 -13.32 -4.73
CA MET A 317 -19.03 -13.04 -4.16
C MET A 317 -18.86 -12.26 -2.83
N PRO A 318 -18.63 -10.93 -2.85
CA PRO A 318 -18.18 -10.16 -1.69
C PRO A 318 -19.15 -10.25 -0.51
N THR A 319 -20.45 -10.14 -0.76
CA THR A 319 -21.47 -10.23 0.31
C THR A 319 -21.38 -11.56 1.06
N PHE A 320 -21.26 -12.69 0.37
CA PHE A 320 -21.17 -14.00 1.01
C PHE A 320 -19.82 -14.19 1.69
N LEU A 321 -18.74 -13.74 1.05
CA LEU A 321 -17.40 -13.78 1.62
C LEU A 321 -17.30 -12.99 2.92
N LEU A 322 -17.78 -11.76 2.94
CA LEU A 322 -17.76 -10.91 4.13
C LEU A 322 -18.61 -11.49 5.28
N ARG A 323 -19.74 -12.14 4.94
CA ARG A 323 -20.56 -12.83 5.94
C ARG A 323 -19.83 -14.02 6.54
N SER A 324 -19.19 -14.87 5.74
CA SER A 324 -18.41 -16.01 6.25
C SER A 324 -17.26 -15.55 7.15
N LEU A 325 -16.58 -14.44 6.77
CA LEU A 325 -15.52 -13.85 7.60
C LEU A 325 -16.04 -13.36 8.96
N ILE A 326 -17.21 -12.69 8.98
CA ILE A 326 -17.80 -12.17 10.23
C ILE A 326 -18.13 -13.32 11.20
N VAL A 327 -18.68 -14.42 10.70
CA VAL A 327 -19.07 -15.56 11.55
C VAL A 327 -17.91 -16.54 11.80
N GLY A 328 -16.78 -16.38 11.13
CA GLY A 328 -15.61 -17.25 11.26
C GLY A 328 -15.75 -18.60 10.57
N ASP A 329 -16.58 -18.67 9.52
CA ASP A 329 -16.71 -19.86 8.68
C ASP A 329 -15.56 -19.91 7.67
N LEU A 330 -14.44 -20.49 8.11
CA LEU A 330 -13.18 -20.52 7.36
C LEU A 330 -13.29 -21.37 6.09
N GLU A 331 -14.04 -22.48 6.14
CA GLU A 331 -14.19 -23.35 4.98
C GLU A 331 -14.96 -22.66 3.85
N THR A 332 -16.06 -22.00 4.18
CA THR A 332 -16.83 -21.22 3.20
C THR A 332 -16.02 -20.02 2.70
N ALA A 333 -15.29 -19.31 3.57
CA ALA A 333 -14.46 -18.19 3.18
C ALA A 333 -13.36 -18.62 2.19
N GLU A 334 -12.73 -19.77 2.40
CA GLU A 334 -11.72 -20.31 1.49
C GLU A 334 -12.31 -20.65 0.11
N LYS A 335 -13.46 -21.31 0.07
CA LYS A 335 -14.18 -21.61 -1.18
C LYS A 335 -14.59 -20.37 -1.95
N LEU A 336 -14.81 -19.26 -1.25
CA LEU A 336 -15.15 -17.96 -1.81
C LEU A 336 -13.93 -17.11 -2.20
N GLY A 337 -12.69 -17.63 -2.06
CA GLY A 337 -11.48 -16.99 -2.55
C GLY A 337 -10.79 -16.05 -1.56
N VAL A 338 -11.00 -16.20 -0.24
CA VAL A 338 -10.38 -15.34 0.78
C VAL A 338 -8.86 -15.33 0.73
N LEU A 339 -8.22 -16.41 0.28
CA LEU A 339 -6.76 -16.53 0.21
C LEU A 339 -6.11 -15.54 -0.79
N GLU A 340 -6.90 -14.99 -1.70
CA GLU A 340 -6.44 -13.96 -2.64
C GLU A 340 -6.35 -12.57 -2.00
N LEU A 341 -6.99 -12.36 -0.83
CA LEU A 341 -7.20 -11.04 -0.26
C LEU A 341 -6.19 -10.68 0.82
N GLU A 342 -5.93 -9.40 0.92
CA GLU A 342 -5.34 -8.72 2.07
C GLU A 342 -6.24 -7.57 2.53
N GLU A 343 -5.88 -6.93 3.63
CA GLU A 343 -6.70 -5.92 4.28
C GLU A 343 -7.04 -4.75 3.35
N GLU A 344 -6.12 -4.36 2.47
CA GLU A 344 -6.33 -3.26 1.52
C GLU A 344 -7.44 -3.56 0.52
N ASP A 345 -7.60 -4.82 0.11
CA ASP A 345 -8.62 -5.23 -0.86
C ASP A 345 -10.05 -5.07 -0.33
N LEU A 346 -10.21 -5.10 1.01
CA LEU A 346 -11.49 -4.88 1.68
C LEU A 346 -11.69 -3.44 2.20
N ALA A 347 -10.75 -2.53 1.96
CA ALA A 347 -10.82 -1.17 2.47
C ALA A 347 -12.05 -0.41 1.93
N LEU A 348 -12.35 -0.55 0.64
CA LEU A 348 -13.57 0.04 0.07
C LEU A 348 -14.85 -0.62 0.59
N CYS A 349 -14.84 -1.92 0.89
CA CYS A 349 -15.97 -2.57 1.54
C CYS A 349 -16.25 -1.95 2.91
N THR A 350 -15.20 -1.71 3.71
CA THR A 350 -15.30 -0.99 4.98
C THR A 350 -15.85 0.43 4.79
N PHE A 351 -15.40 1.14 3.76
CA PHE A 351 -15.84 2.52 3.47
C PHE A 351 -17.31 2.62 3.09
N VAL A 352 -17.81 1.68 2.27
CA VAL A 352 -19.20 1.71 1.79
C VAL A 352 -20.20 1.03 2.73
N ASP A 353 -19.74 0.30 3.75
CA ASP A 353 -20.61 -0.47 4.63
C ASP A 353 -21.56 0.42 5.44
N PRO A 354 -22.88 0.27 5.27
CA PRO A 354 -23.85 0.96 6.12
C PRO A 354 -23.77 0.53 7.59
N GLY A 355 -23.31 -0.71 7.84
CA GLY A 355 -23.12 -1.29 9.17
C GLY A 355 -21.89 -0.77 9.91
N LYS A 356 -21.01 -0.03 9.23
CA LYS A 356 -19.76 0.53 9.80
C LYS A 356 -18.78 -0.55 10.29
N THR A 357 -18.81 -1.72 9.65
CA THR A 357 -17.93 -2.83 9.97
C THR A 357 -16.52 -2.55 9.44
N ASN A 358 -15.51 -2.70 10.29
CA ASN A 358 -14.13 -2.71 9.83
C ASN A 358 -13.73 -4.16 9.47
N PHE A 359 -13.66 -4.44 8.17
CA PHE A 359 -13.37 -5.78 7.67
C PHE A 359 -11.89 -6.18 7.76
N ALA A 360 -10.96 -5.23 7.78
CA ALA A 360 -9.54 -5.50 7.78
C ALA A 360 -9.08 -6.39 8.96
N PRO A 361 -9.38 -6.09 10.25
CA PRO A 361 -8.99 -6.95 11.36
C PRO A 361 -9.72 -8.29 11.36
N ILE A 362 -10.94 -8.34 10.80
CA ILE A 362 -11.70 -9.59 10.69
C ILE A 362 -10.99 -10.51 9.68
N LEU A 363 -10.64 -10.00 8.50
CA LEU A 363 -9.90 -10.75 7.49
C LEU A 363 -8.57 -11.25 8.05
N ARG A 364 -7.77 -10.37 8.68
CA ARG A 364 -6.46 -10.77 9.23
C ARG A 364 -6.57 -11.91 10.22
N ARG A 365 -7.51 -11.84 11.16
CA ARG A 365 -7.74 -12.91 12.13
C ARG A 365 -8.09 -14.24 11.45
N ASN A 366 -8.98 -14.22 10.45
CA ASN A 366 -9.36 -15.44 9.73
C ASN A 366 -8.17 -16.02 8.95
N LEU A 367 -7.39 -15.19 8.24
CA LEU A 367 -6.20 -15.62 7.51
C LEU A 367 -5.13 -16.22 8.46
N GLU A 368 -4.92 -15.62 9.64
CA GLU A 368 -3.99 -16.15 10.63
C GLU A 368 -4.43 -17.49 11.22
N THR A 369 -5.73 -17.69 11.38
CA THR A 369 -6.27 -18.99 11.80
C THR A 369 -6.07 -20.03 10.71
N MET A 370 -6.41 -19.73 9.46
CA MET A 370 -6.18 -20.60 8.31
C MET A 370 -4.71 -20.98 8.11
N GLU A 371 -3.78 -20.05 8.35
CA GLU A 371 -2.33 -20.29 8.24
C GLU A 371 -1.83 -21.26 9.31
N LYS A 372 -2.42 -21.22 10.51
CA LYS A 372 -2.02 -22.08 11.64
C LYS A 372 -2.64 -23.47 11.58
N GLU A 373 -3.83 -23.60 11.05
CA GLU A 373 -4.60 -24.84 11.02
C GLU A 373 -4.41 -25.66 9.73
N GLY A 374 -3.85 -25.05 8.69
CA GLY A 374 -3.67 -25.65 7.36
C GLY A 374 -2.27 -25.82 6.93
#